data_60e578c09d6ee8bbf4de52d7ddaba923
#
_entry.id   60e578c09d6ee8bbf4de52d7ddaba923
#
_cell.length_a   1.000
_cell.length_b   1.000
_cell.length_c   1.000
_cell.angle_alpha   90.00
_cell.angle_beta   90.00
_cell.angle_gamma   90.00
#
_symmetry.space_group_name_H-M   'P 1'
#
loop_
_entity.id
_entity.type
_entity.pdbx_description
1 polymer ?
#
loop_
_entity_poly.entity_id
_entity_poly.type
_entity_poly.pdbx_seq_one_letter_code
_entity_poly.pdbx_strand_id
1 'polypeptide(L)'
;NMVKLIYYRNFEVDMDFKRHIAKKLNIEGIGEDELVSMLALPPNTEMGDFALPCFKFAKIFRKSPALIAEEIAKSVPADEFVSEVSAVNGYVNFKIDRDFWAKETLSRVLSEKERYGSSDEGTGKTVCIDYSSVNIAKPFHIGHLSTTVLGSSLYKLHKFLGYTPVGINHLGDYGTQFGKLISAFKRWGSREDVEKGGLRALNELYVRFHREAESNEALNDEARSYFKKIEEGDKESVALFEWFKELTLKDVSKIYKLLDVHFDSWAGESFYNDKMGPVIEELEEKGLLKESEGAKIVDLEAYGMPPCIILRSDGASLYATRDIAAALYRKQTYDFYKCLYVVAYQQNLHFKQLFKVLELMGKEWSKDLVHVAY
;
A
#
# COMPACT_ATOMS: atom_id res chain seq x y z
N ASN A 1 13.79 14.22 15.86
CA ASN A 1 14.02 14.95 14.61
C ASN A 1 12.75 15.29 13.87
N MET A 2 11.72 15.63 14.64
CA MET A 2 10.43 16.13 14.15
C MET A 2 10.55 17.49 13.42
N VAL A 3 11.62 18.24 13.67
CA VAL A 3 11.87 19.55 13.04
C VAL A 3 12.27 19.43 11.56
N LYS A 4 12.79 18.28 11.11
CA LYS A 4 13.08 18.04 9.68
C LYS A 4 11.83 17.74 8.84
N LEU A 5 10.71 17.34 9.45
CA LEU A 5 9.46 17.07 8.73
C LEU A 5 8.66 18.34 8.38
N ILE A 6 8.95 19.45 9.04
CA ILE A 6 8.27 20.74 8.76
C ILE A 6 8.83 21.43 7.50
N TYR A 7 9.95 20.93 6.95
CA TYR A 7 10.57 21.40 5.70
C TYR A 7 10.12 20.66 4.42
N TYR A 8 9.02 19.93 4.42
CA TYR A 8 8.37 19.59 3.17
C TYR A 8 7.69 20.85 2.63
N ARG A 9 8.53 21.66 1.97
CA ARG A 9 8.08 22.78 1.15
C ARG A 9 7.07 22.24 0.15
N ASN A 10 6.02 22.99 -0.08
CA ASN A 10 5.06 22.66 -1.13
C ASN A 10 5.82 22.56 -2.47
N PHE A 11 5.91 21.35 -3.02
CA PHE A 11 6.72 21.05 -4.21
C PHE A 11 6.40 21.97 -5.40
N GLU A 12 5.12 22.34 -5.56
CA GLU A 12 4.70 23.27 -6.62
C GLU A 12 5.23 24.67 -6.40
N VAL A 13 5.14 25.20 -5.19
CA VAL A 13 5.67 26.54 -4.86
C VAL A 13 7.20 26.56 -5.03
N ASP A 14 7.89 25.53 -4.59
CA ASP A 14 9.33 25.39 -4.79
C ASP A 14 9.69 25.31 -6.28
N MET A 15 8.88 24.63 -7.10
CA MET A 15 9.08 24.58 -8.55
C MET A 15 8.84 25.92 -9.23
N ASP A 16 7.85 26.69 -8.78
CA ASP A 16 7.59 28.03 -9.31
C ASP A 16 8.77 28.99 -9.01
N PHE A 17 9.31 28.95 -7.81
CA PHE A 17 10.51 29.71 -7.46
C PHE A 17 11.73 29.27 -8.26
N LYS A 18 11.96 27.99 -8.42
CA LYS A 18 13.05 27.48 -9.24
C LYS A 18 12.94 27.92 -10.69
N ARG A 19 11.74 27.85 -11.27
CA ARG A 19 11.48 28.35 -12.62
C ARG A 19 11.72 29.85 -12.74
N HIS A 20 11.30 30.65 -11.74
CA HIS A 20 11.54 32.08 -11.72
C HIS A 20 13.05 32.39 -11.69
N ILE A 21 13.79 31.69 -10.83
CA ILE A 21 15.27 31.82 -10.77
C ILE A 21 15.90 31.39 -12.10
N ALA A 22 15.49 30.25 -12.67
CA ALA A 22 16.03 29.71 -13.90
C ALA A 22 15.83 30.67 -15.10
N LYS A 23 14.69 31.36 -15.20
CA LYS A 23 14.42 32.39 -16.23
C LYS A 23 15.35 33.59 -16.12
N LYS A 24 15.80 33.93 -14.91
CA LYS A 24 16.77 35.02 -14.70
C LYS A 24 18.18 34.60 -15.01
N LEU A 25 18.46 33.30 -14.96
CA LEU A 25 19.77 32.70 -15.23
C LEU A 25 19.95 32.53 -16.74
N ASN A 26 20.44 33.56 -17.43
CA ASN A 26 20.80 33.45 -18.83
C ASN A 26 22.19 32.83 -18.98
N ILE A 27 22.26 31.50 -18.98
CA ILE A 27 23.51 30.73 -19.10
C ILE A 27 23.57 30.11 -20.49
N GLU A 28 24.53 30.53 -21.30
CA GLU A 28 24.70 30.08 -22.67
C GLU A 28 24.85 28.53 -22.75
N GLY A 29 24.02 27.90 -23.58
CA GLY A 29 24.05 26.46 -23.83
C GLY A 29 23.32 25.61 -22.80
N ILE A 30 22.58 26.21 -21.82
CA ILE A 30 21.81 25.46 -20.80
C ILE A 30 20.37 25.92 -20.82
N GLY A 31 19.45 24.96 -20.97
CA GLY A 31 18.00 25.25 -21.00
C GLY A 31 17.41 25.50 -19.61
N GLU A 32 16.24 26.17 -19.58
CA GLU A 32 15.51 26.49 -18.33
C GLU A 32 15.23 25.23 -17.48
N ASP A 33 14.72 24.15 -18.09
CA ASP A 33 14.38 22.93 -17.36
C ASP A 33 15.63 22.25 -16.75
N GLU A 34 16.78 22.34 -17.42
CA GLU A 34 18.04 21.85 -16.89
C GLU A 34 18.49 22.70 -15.68
N LEU A 35 18.40 24.01 -15.76
CA LEU A 35 18.67 24.91 -14.64
C LEU A 35 17.76 24.65 -13.45
N VAL A 36 16.46 24.46 -13.68
CA VAL A 36 15.49 24.06 -12.64
C VAL A 36 15.91 22.77 -11.95
N SER A 37 16.37 21.76 -12.71
CA SER A 37 16.84 20.49 -12.16
C SER A 37 18.13 20.60 -11.36
N MET A 38 18.97 21.59 -11.68
CA MET A 38 20.24 21.85 -11.00
C MET A 38 20.08 22.64 -9.70
N LEU A 39 19.00 23.43 -9.55
CA LEU A 39 18.73 24.17 -8.33
C LEU A 39 18.40 23.21 -7.18
N ALA A 40 19.26 23.20 -6.18
CA ALA A 40 19.17 22.36 -4.99
C ALA A 40 18.85 23.17 -3.74
N LEU A 41 18.42 22.49 -2.68
CA LEU A 41 18.31 23.09 -1.35
C LEU A 41 19.71 23.13 -0.71
N PRO A 42 20.19 24.27 -0.22
CA PRO A 42 21.45 24.32 0.51
C PRO A 42 21.35 23.56 1.83
N PRO A 43 22.46 23.02 2.35
CA PRO A 43 22.46 22.24 3.59
C PRO A 43 22.12 23.09 4.83
N ASN A 44 22.32 24.40 4.76
CA ASN A 44 21.99 25.36 5.81
C ASN A 44 21.14 26.49 5.24
N THR A 45 20.03 26.80 5.91
CA THR A 45 19.11 27.88 5.54
C THR A 45 19.71 29.28 5.62
N GLU A 46 20.79 29.47 6.35
CA GLU A 46 21.54 30.72 6.38
C GLU A 46 22.21 31.03 5.03
N MET A 47 22.53 29.98 4.25
CA MET A 47 23.14 30.11 2.93
C MET A 47 22.14 30.54 1.84
N GLY A 48 20.84 30.43 2.09
CA GLY A 48 19.78 30.77 1.15
C GLY A 48 18.70 29.70 1.11
N ASP A 49 17.74 29.86 0.21
CA ASP A 49 16.63 28.93 0.00
C ASP A 49 16.90 27.98 -1.17
N PHE A 50 17.62 28.43 -2.18
CA PHE A 50 18.09 27.63 -3.31
C PHE A 50 19.55 27.89 -3.60
N ALA A 51 20.25 26.89 -4.13
CA ALA A 51 21.65 26.97 -4.52
C ALA A 51 21.85 26.34 -5.91
N LEU A 52 22.57 27.07 -6.78
CA LEU A 52 23.00 26.58 -8.09
C LEU A 52 24.49 26.19 -8.01
N PRO A 53 24.86 24.90 -8.17
CA PRO A 53 26.27 24.47 -8.20
C PRO A 53 26.89 24.84 -9.56
N CYS A 54 27.96 25.63 -9.54
CA CYS A 54 28.66 26.10 -10.75
C CYS A 54 29.76 25.14 -11.24
N PHE A 55 29.97 24.01 -10.62
CA PHE A 55 31.07 23.06 -10.96
C PHE A 55 30.94 22.49 -12.39
N LYS A 56 29.73 22.22 -12.85
CA LYS A 56 29.48 21.74 -14.22
C LYS A 56 29.86 22.78 -15.29
N PHE A 57 29.76 24.06 -14.95
CA PHE A 57 30.03 25.17 -15.88
C PHE A 57 31.51 25.44 -16.06
N ALA A 58 32.37 24.93 -15.15
CA ALA A 58 33.85 25.15 -15.20
C ALA A 58 34.45 24.70 -16.54
N LYS A 59 33.98 23.59 -17.10
CA LYS A 59 34.43 23.09 -18.40
C LYS A 59 33.91 23.93 -19.58
N ILE A 60 32.69 24.45 -19.47
CA ILE A 60 32.04 25.24 -20.53
C ILE A 60 32.70 26.61 -20.62
N PHE A 61 32.83 27.29 -19.49
CA PHE A 61 33.36 28.67 -19.44
C PHE A 61 34.87 28.72 -19.27
N ARG A 62 35.57 27.61 -19.03
CA ARG A 62 37.01 27.51 -18.77
C ARG A 62 37.46 28.44 -17.63
N LYS A 63 36.64 28.56 -16.61
CA LYS A 63 36.88 29.37 -15.41
C LYS A 63 36.71 28.53 -14.15
N SER A 64 37.20 29.01 -13.02
CA SER A 64 36.94 28.35 -11.74
C SER A 64 35.46 28.46 -11.35
N PRO A 65 34.85 27.44 -10.68
CA PRO A 65 33.49 27.53 -10.22
C PRO A 65 33.16 28.73 -9.35
N ALA A 66 34.14 29.20 -8.54
CA ALA A 66 33.98 30.37 -7.69
C ALA A 66 33.83 31.66 -8.50
N LEU A 67 34.66 31.85 -9.52
CA LEU A 67 34.56 33.02 -10.41
C LEU A 67 33.24 33.00 -11.22
N ILE A 68 32.82 31.84 -11.71
CA ILE A 68 31.54 31.69 -12.41
C ILE A 68 30.40 32.06 -11.47
N ALA A 69 30.39 31.56 -10.25
CA ALA A 69 29.35 31.88 -9.27
C ALA A 69 29.30 33.39 -8.95
N GLU A 70 30.46 34.07 -8.82
CA GLU A 70 30.50 35.51 -8.61
C GLU A 70 29.95 36.29 -9.82
N GLU A 71 30.32 35.89 -11.05
CA GLU A 71 29.82 36.51 -12.26
C GLU A 71 28.31 36.38 -12.39
N ILE A 72 27.76 35.18 -12.16
CA ILE A 72 26.33 34.92 -12.18
C ILE A 72 25.62 35.71 -11.08
N ALA A 73 26.14 35.69 -9.84
CA ALA A 73 25.51 36.43 -8.74
C ALA A 73 25.42 37.95 -9.02
N LYS A 74 26.44 38.52 -9.68
CA LYS A 74 26.42 39.92 -10.09
C LYS A 74 25.46 40.21 -11.25
N SER A 75 25.21 39.24 -12.11
CA SER A 75 24.34 39.38 -13.27
C SER A 75 22.85 39.24 -12.97
N VAL A 76 22.52 38.63 -11.83
CA VAL A 76 21.13 38.37 -11.41
C VAL A 76 20.71 39.36 -10.32
N PRO A 77 19.97 40.41 -10.64
CA PRO A 77 19.54 41.39 -9.64
C PRO A 77 18.45 40.81 -8.74
N ALA A 78 18.42 41.24 -7.48
CA ALA A 78 17.28 41.05 -6.61
C ALA A 78 16.01 41.64 -7.21
N ASP A 79 14.86 41.09 -6.86
CA ASP A 79 13.54 41.56 -7.27
C ASP A 79 12.51 41.28 -6.16
N GLU A 80 11.21 41.38 -6.50
CA GLU A 80 10.14 41.08 -5.54
C GLU A 80 10.07 39.64 -5.09
N PHE A 81 10.68 38.70 -5.87
CA PHE A 81 10.72 37.27 -5.55
C PHE A 81 11.99 36.84 -4.82
N VAL A 82 13.14 37.37 -5.26
CA VAL A 82 14.46 37.03 -4.76
C VAL A 82 15.08 38.25 -4.09
N SER A 83 15.15 38.23 -2.75
CA SER A 83 15.65 39.35 -1.96
C SER A 83 17.17 39.48 -1.96
N GLU A 84 17.90 38.37 -2.13
CA GLU A 84 19.35 38.34 -2.11
C GLU A 84 19.90 37.23 -3.02
N VAL A 85 20.97 37.57 -3.75
CA VAL A 85 21.77 36.62 -4.53
C VAL A 85 23.22 36.75 -4.10
N SER A 86 23.84 35.64 -3.69
CA SER A 86 25.21 35.61 -3.19
C SER A 86 26.02 34.45 -3.77
N ALA A 87 27.33 34.59 -3.86
CA ALA A 87 28.22 33.54 -4.33
C ALA A 87 29.08 33.04 -3.16
N VAL A 88 29.06 31.72 -2.91
CA VAL A 88 29.89 31.09 -1.85
C VAL A 88 30.45 29.76 -2.36
N ASN A 89 31.77 29.60 -2.36
CA ASN A 89 32.45 28.34 -2.66
C ASN A 89 32.02 27.65 -3.98
N GLY A 90 31.73 28.41 -5.03
CA GLY A 90 31.30 27.88 -6.32
C GLY A 90 29.82 27.56 -6.42
N TYR A 91 29.03 28.07 -5.50
CA TYR A 91 27.56 28.04 -5.53
C TYR A 91 27.01 29.46 -5.65
N VAL A 92 25.97 29.63 -6.43
CA VAL A 92 25.12 30.83 -6.37
C VAL A 92 23.93 30.52 -5.49
N ASN A 93 23.80 31.26 -4.40
CA ASN A 93 22.73 31.10 -3.42
C ASN A 93 21.68 32.19 -3.60
N PHE A 94 20.41 31.80 -3.51
CA PHE A 94 19.25 32.67 -3.67
C PHE A 94 18.43 32.66 -2.38
N LYS A 95 18.11 33.84 -1.86
CA LYS A 95 17.12 34.00 -0.78
C LYS A 95 15.83 34.55 -1.38
N ILE A 96 14.73 33.84 -1.08
CA ILE A 96 13.41 34.27 -1.49
C ILE A 96 12.92 35.37 -0.54
N ASP A 97 12.26 36.39 -1.07
CA ASP A 97 11.64 37.42 -0.26
C ASP A 97 10.57 36.82 0.65
N ARG A 98 10.67 37.06 1.94
CA ARG A 98 9.79 36.42 2.95
C ARG A 98 8.36 36.94 2.91
N ASP A 99 8.18 38.21 2.62
CA ASP A 99 6.85 38.84 2.55
C ASP A 99 6.15 38.36 1.30
N PHE A 100 6.86 38.28 0.18
CA PHE A 100 6.33 37.70 -1.07
C PHE A 100 5.96 36.23 -0.85
N TRP A 101 6.84 35.43 -0.28
CA TRP A 101 6.57 34.01 -0.02
C TRP A 101 5.36 33.82 0.88
N ALA A 102 5.28 34.55 1.99
CA ALA A 102 4.14 34.48 2.90
C ALA A 102 2.83 34.86 2.21
N LYS A 103 2.83 35.96 1.44
CA LYS A 103 1.66 36.44 0.70
C LYS A 103 1.19 35.41 -0.33
N GLU A 104 2.11 34.85 -1.12
CA GLU A 104 1.78 33.85 -2.14
C GLU A 104 1.23 32.57 -1.50
N THR A 105 1.90 32.06 -0.47
CA THR A 105 1.47 30.86 0.25
C THR A 105 0.08 31.04 0.86
N LEU A 106 -0.15 32.15 1.55
CA LEU A 106 -1.45 32.44 2.17
C LEU A 106 -2.55 32.62 1.13
N SER A 107 -2.25 33.29 0.02
CA SER A 107 -3.20 33.47 -1.09
C SER A 107 -3.63 32.13 -1.68
N ARG A 108 -2.66 31.22 -1.90
CA ARG A 108 -2.94 29.86 -2.38
C ARG A 108 -3.72 29.04 -1.37
N VAL A 109 -3.33 29.04 -0.10
CA VAL A 109 -4.08 28.36 0.98
C VAL A 109 -5.54 28.82 1.01
N LEU A 110 -5.78 30.14 0.92
CA LEU A 110 -7.13 30.70 0.97
C LEU A 110 -7.94 30.39 -0.29
N SER A 111 -7.31 30.34 -1.47
CA SER A 111 -7.99 30.05 -2.74
C SER A 111 -8.24 28.55 -2.94
N GLU A 112 -7.25 27.69 -2.68
CA GLU A 112 -7.30 26.24 -2.90
C GLU A 112 -8.00 25.50 -1.76
N LYS A 113 -8.00 26.10 -0.55
CA LYS A 113 -8.64 25.53 0.67
C LYS A 113 -8.15 24.10 0.93
N GLU A 114 -9.09 23.14 0.95
CA GLU A 114 -8.81 21.73 1.21
C GLU A 114 -7.96 21.06 0.10
N ARG A 115 -7.84 21.69 -1.07
CA ARG A 115 -7.00 21.19 -2.16
C ARG A 115 -5.56 21.70 -2.11
N TYR A 116 -5.24 22.63 -1.21
CA TYR A 116 -3.88 23.14 -1.09
C TYR A 116 -2.86 22.02 -0.87
N GLY A 117 -1.89 21.95 -1.78
CA GLY A 117 -0.88 20.88 -1.81
C GLY A 117 -1.32 19.59 -2.51
N SER A 118 -2.53 19.53 -3.06
CA SER A 118 -2.93 18.43 -3.94
C SER A 118 -2.24 18.51 -5.30
N SER A 119 -2.22 17.41 -6.04
CA SER A 119 -1.75 17.41 -7.42
C SER A 119 -2.63 16.54 -8.30
N ASP A 120 -2.44 16.65 -9.61
CA ASP A 120 -3.11 15.85 -10.63
C ASP A 120 -2.19 14.77 -11.21
N GLU A 121 -1.06 14.46 -10.54
CA GLU A 121 -0.05 13.45 -10.95
C GLU A 121 -0.67 12.07 -11.19
N GLY A 122 -1.68 11.75 -10.39
CA GLY A 122 -2.40 10.48 -10.43
C GLY A 122 -3.54 10.41 -11.42
N THR A 123 -3.83 11.45 -12.18
CA THR A 123 -5.00 11.50 -13.08
C THR A 123 -5.00 10.31 -14.05
N GLY A 124 -6.13 9.59 -14.09
CA GLY A 124 -6.31 8.40 -14.94
C GLY A 124 -5.60 7.14 -14.44
N LYS A 125 -4.99 7.15 -13.26
CA LYS A 125 -4.28 6.00 -12.68
C LYS A 125 -5.02 5.47 -11.46
N THR A 126 -5.38 4.19 -11.48
CA THR A 126 -6.00 3.50 -10.35
C THR A 126 -4.95 2.85 -9.45
N VAL A 127 -5.06 3.00 -8.14
CA VAL A 127 -4.19 2.34 -7.16
C VAL A 127 -5.03 1.47 -6.23
N CYS A 128 -4.90 0.15 -6.35
CA CYS A 128 -5.50 -0.78 -5.39
C CYS A 128 -4.67 -0.82 -4.12
N ILE A 129 -5.32 -0.76 -2.97
CA ILE A 129 -4.66 -0.80 -1.66
C ILE A 129 -5.37 -1.84 -0.79
N ASP A 130 -4.69 -2.96 -0.54
CA ASP A 130 -5.15 -4.05 0.33
C ASP A 130 -4.66 -3.77 1.75
N TYR A 131 -5.58 -3.58 2.68
CA TYR A 131 -5.24 -3.26 4.07
C TYR A 131 -6.35 -3.64 5.04
N SER A 132 -6.02 -3.65 6.33
CA SER A 132 -6.85 -4.14 7.43
C SER A 132 -6.98 -5.66 7.46
N SER A 133 -7.64 -6.27 6.48
CA SER A 133 -7.69 -7.72 6.23
C SER A 133 -7.99 -8.53 7.50
N VAL A 134 -9.08 -8.13 8.19
CA VAL A 134 -9.44 -8.73 9.48
C VAL A 134 -9.94 -10.16 9.34
N ASN A 135 -9.58 -11.00 10.29
CA ASN A 135 -10.11 -12.35 10.38
C ASN A 135 -11.51 -12.33 11.00
N ILE A 136 -12.44 -13.05 10.37
CA ILE A 136 -13.78 -13.24 10.92
C ILE A 136 -13.73 -14.02 12.23
N ALA A 137 -14.61 -13.69 13.17
CA ALA A 137 -14.72 -14.27 14.50
C ALA A 137 -13.48 -14.08 15.42
N LYS A 138 -12.57 -13.16 15.04
CA LYS A 138 -11.44 -12.78 15.90
C LYS A 138 -11.54 -11.30 16.30
N PRO A 139 -11.14 -10.96 17.54
CA PRO A 139 -11.09 -9.58 17.97
C PRO A 139 -10.12 -8.75 17.13
N PHE A 140 -10.51 -7.50 16.86
CA PHE A 140 -9.60 -6.51 16.29
C PHE A 140 -8.47 -6.21 17.29
N HIS A 141 -7.22 -6.29 16.85
CA HIS A 141 -6.05 -6.12 17.71
C HIS A 141 -5.04 -5.14 17.09
N ILE A 142 -3.95 -4.85 17.80
CA ILE A 142 -2.94 -3.85 17.41
C ILE A 142 -2.34 -4.12 16.01
N GLY A 143 -2.18 -5.37 15.61
CA GLY A 143 -1.72 -5.72 14.26
C GLY A 143 -2.70 -5.26 13.18
N HIS A 144 -4.02 -5.46 13.40
CA HIS A 144 -5.05 -4.94 12.50
C HIS A 144 -5.09 -3.40 12.50
N LEU A 145 -4.87 -2.77 13.66
CA LEU A 145 -4.82 -1.31 13.75
C LEU A 145 -3.70 -0.73 12.89
N SER A 146 -2.50 -1.31 12.96
CA SER A 146 -1.33 -0.84 12.21
C SER A 146 -1.57 -0.85 10.70
N THR A 147 -1.99 -1.99 10.15
CA THR A 147 -2.27 -2.08 8.71
C THR A 147 -3.43 -1.17 8.31
N THR A 148 -4.48 -1.08 9.14
CA THR A 148 -5.64 -0.23 8.87
C THR A 148 -5.29 1.24 8.77
N VAL A 149 -4.50 1.76 9.72
CA VAL A 149 -4.10 3.17 9.75
C VAL A 149 -3.12 3.50 8.62
N LEU A 150 -2.13 2.64 8.38
CA LEU A 150 -1.17 2.82 7.30
C LEU A 150 -1.85 2.78 5.93
N GLY A 151 -2.70 1.78 5.69
CA GLY A 151 -3.42 1.64 4.43
C GLY A 151 -4.40 2.79 4.18
N SER A 152 -5.15 3.21 5.19
CA SER A 152 -6.04 4.38 5.09
C SER A 152 -5.28 5.67 4.82
N SER A 153 -4.09 5.83 5.40
CA SER A 153 -3.23 7.00 5.11
C SER A 153 -2.76 6.99 3.66
N LEU A 154 -2.33 5.84 3.14
CA LEU A 154 -1.95 5.69 1.74
C LEU A 154 -3.14 5.93 0.81
N TYR A 155 -4.33 5.45 1.15
CA TYR A 155 -5.55 5.72 0.40
C TYR A 155 -5.82 7.22 0.27
N LYS A 156 -5.80 7.93 1.42
CA LYS A 156 -6.03 9.38 1.48
C LYS A 156 -4.95 10.16 0.72
N LEU A 157 -3.68 9.76 0.86
CA LEU A 157 -2.55 10.39 0.14
C LEU A 157 -2.67 10.22 -1.37
N HIS A 158 -2.92 9.01 -1.87
CA HIS A 158 -3.09 8.79 -3.30
C HIS A 158 -4.29 9.58 -3.85
N LYS A 159 -5.41 9.62 -3.13
CA LYS A 159 -6.57 10.44 -3.50
C LYS A 159 -6.22 11.92 -3.61
N PHE A 160 -5.42 12.42 -2.67
CA PHE A 160 -4.97 13.81 -2.62
C PHE A 160 -4.02 14.15 -3.77
N LEU A 161 -3.25 13.18 -4.27
CA LEU A 161 -2.36 13.29 -5.42
C LEU A 161 -3.06 12.99 -6.77
N GLY A 162 -4.39 12.97 -6.81
CA GLY A 162 -5.17 12.81 -8.04
C GLY A 162 -5.34 11.39 -8.56
N TYR A 163 -4.83 10.36 -7.85
CA TYR A 163 -5.09 8.96 -8.20
C TYR A 163 -6.53 8.57 -7.86
N THR A 164 -7.01 7.50 -8.48
CA THR A 164 -8.23 6.80 -8.08
C THR A 164 -7.87 5.62 -7.16
N PRO A 165 -7.86 5.80 -5.83
CA PRO A 165 -7.57 4.70 -4.93
C PRO A 165 -8.77 3.76 -4.83
N VAL A 166 -8.52 2.45 -4.74
CA VAL A 166 -9.48 1.40 -4.42
C VAL A 166 -9.04 0.69 -3.15
N GLY A 167 -9.71 0.98 -2.05
CA GLY A 167 -9.46 0.36 -0.74
C GLY A 167 -10.10 -1.02 -0.65
N ILE A 168 -9.29 -2.05 -0.43
CA ILE A 168 -9.73 -3.44 -0.37
C ILE A 168 -9.51 -3.97 1.05
N ASN A 169 -10.60 -4.42 1.68
CA ASN A 169 -10.55 -5.21 2.91
C ASN A 169 -10.62 -6.69 2.55
N HIS A 170 -9.47 -7.32 2.40
CA HIS A 170 -9.36 -8.74 2.07
C HIS A 170 -9.62 -9.58 3.33
N LEU A 171 -10.89 -9.81 3.64
CA LEU A 171 -11.30 -10.48 4.87
C LEU A 171 -10.76 -11.91 4.93
N GLY A 172 -10.23 -12.32 6.11
CA GLY A 172 -9.92 -13.71 6.41
C GLY A 172 -11.20 -14.47 6.75
N ASP A 173 -12.01 -14.73 5.74
CA ASP A 173 -13.34 -15.35 5.84
C ASP A 173 -13.39 -16.75 5.22
N TYR A 174 -12.25 -17.47 5.19
CA TYR A 174 -12.16 -18.82 4.69
C TYR A 174 -11.25 -19.69 5.56
N GLY A 175 -11.60 -20.98 5.67
CA GLY A 175 -10.78 -21.97 6.34
C GLY A 175 -11.52 -22.78 7.41
N THR A 176 -10.88 -23.84 7.88
CA THR A 176 -11.42 -24.79 8.87
C THR A 176 -11.81 -24.15 10.21
N GLN A 177 -11.33 -22.94 10.49
CA GLN A 177 -11.72 -22.16 11.67
C GLN A 177 -13.24 -21.93 11.76
N PHE A 178 -13.92 -21.81 10.62
CA PHE A 178 -15.39 -21.64 10.58
C PHE A 178 -16.10 -22.94 10.94
N GLY A 179 -15.60 -24.08 10.50
CA GLY A 179 -16.11 -25.36 10.95
C GLY A 179 -15.95 -25.56 12.45
N LYS A 180 -14.80 -25.17 13.02
CA LYS A 180 -14.57 -25.17 14.47
C LYS A 180 -15.57 -24.30 15.21
N LEU A 181 -15.84 -23.11 14.69
CA LEU A 181 -16.78 -22.17 15.29
C LEU A 181 -18.22 -22.69 15.23
N ILE A 182 -18.64 -23.27 14.11
CA ILE A 182 -19.96 -23.90 13.96
C ILE A 182 -20.12 -25.09 14.94
N SER A 183 -19.12 -25.98 15.02
CA SER A 183 -19.11 -27.06 15.98
C SER A 183 -19.21 -26.56 17.42
N ALA A 184 -18.42 -25.57 17.79
CA ALA A 184 -18.47 -24.93 19.10
C ALA A 184 -19.82 -24.32 19.42
N PHE A 185 -20.40 -23.58 18.48
CA PHE A 185 -21.70 -22.95 18.63
C PHE A 185 -22.83 -23.99 18.81
N LYS A 186 -22.86 -25.01 17.99
CA LYS A 186 -23.88 -26.09 18.10
C LYS A 186 -23.80 -26.88 19.38
N ARG A 187 -22.61 -27.02 19.97
CA ARG A 187 -22.39 -27.78 21.21
C ARG A 187 -22.60 -26.95 22.47
N TRP A 188 -22.19 -25.70 22.46
CA TRP A 188 -22.04 -24.91 23.69
C TRP A 188 -22.61 -23.51 23.60
N GLY A 189 -22.98 -23.03 22.40
CA GLY A 189 -23.51 -21.72 22.18
C GLY A 189 -25.04 -21.68 22.14
N SER A 190 -25.58 -20.50 22.38
CA SER A 190 -26.97 -20.18 22.07
C SER A 190 -27.03 -18.91 21.23
N ARG A 191 -28.08 -18.76 20.44
CA ARG A 191 -28.26 -17.54 19.64
C ARG A 191 -28.38 -16.31 20.49
N GLU A 192 -29.11 -16.41 21.62
CA GLU A 192 -29.30 -15.33 22.57
C GLU A 192 -27.97 -14.87 23.18
N ASP A 193 -27.10 -15.79 23.63
CA ASP A 193 -25.81 -15.45 24.23
C ASP A 193 -24.87 -14.79 23.21
N VAL A 194 -24.86 -15.29 21.96
CA VAL A 194 -24.02 -14.73 20.89
C VAL A 194 -24.54 -13.38 20.43
N GLU A 195 -25.85 -13.16 20.30
CA GLU A 195 -26.41 -11.85 19.96
C GLU A 195 -26.14 -10.80 21.04
N LYS A 196 -26.20 -11.21 22.32
CA LYS A 196 -25.90 -10.34 23.47
C LYS A 196 -24.41 -10.06 23.64
N GLY A 197 -23.58 -11.09 23.49
CA GLY A 197 -22.12 -11.00 23.71
C GLY A 197 -21.31 -10.62 22.46
N GLY A 198 -21.93 -10.70 21.27
CA GLY A 198 -21.31 -10.33 20.01
C GLY A 198 -20.03 -11.13 19.70
N LEU A 199 -19.06 -10.44 19.12
CA LEU A 199 -17.77 -11.02 18.77
C LEU A 199 -17.03 -11.66 19.96
N ARG A 200 -17.21 -11.13 21.17
CA ARG A 200 -16.60 -11.68 22.37
C ARG A 200 -17.11 -13.09 22.66
N ALA A 201 -18.43 -13.30 22.59
CA ALA A 201 -19.02 -14.62 22.78
C ALA A 201 -18.55 -15.63 21.73
N LEU A 202 -18.45 -15.22 20.45
CA LEU A 202 -17.89 -16.06 19.41
C LEU A 202 -16.43 -16.46 19.69
N ASN A 203 -15.61 -15.51 20.13
CA ASN A 203 -14.23 -15.78 20.48
C ASN A 203 -14.09 -16.74 21.70
N GLU A 204 -14.95 -16.59 22.70
CA GLU A 204 -14.99 -17.49 23.86
C GLU A 204 -15.35 -18.92 23.44
N LEU A 205 -16.31 -19.10 22.53
CA LEU A 205 -16.65 -20.40 21.94
C LEU A 205 -15.47 -20.98 21.16
N TYR A 206 -14.77 -20.16 20.36
CA TYR A 206 -13.61 -20.58 19.60
C TYR A 206 -12.44 -21.04 20.49
N VAL A 207 -12.15 -20.30 21.56
CA VAL A 207 -11.14 -20.66 22.56
C VAL A 207 -11.52 -21.96 23.28
N ARG A 208 -12.80 -22.10 23.65
CA ARG A 208 -13.30 -23.34 24.26
C ARG A 208 -13.13 -24.54 23.34
N PHE A 209 -13.45 -24.38 22.04
CA PHE A 209 -13.24 -25.45 21.08
C PHE A 209 -11.80 -25.95 21.05
N HIS A 210 -10.83 -25.04 21.01
CA HIS A 210 -9.42 -25.40 20.99
C HIS A 210 -9.01 -26.19 22.22
N ARG A 211 -9.42 -25.75 23.40
CA ARG A 211 -9.13 -26.41 24.65
C ARG A 211 -9.72 -27.85 24.71
N GLU A 212 -10.98 -28.00 24.29
CA GLU A 212 -11.65 -29.31 24.31
C GLU A 212 -11.08 -30.26 23.23
N ALA A 213 -10.63 -29.70 22.10
CA ALA A 213 -10.07 -30.49 20.99
C ALA A 213 -8.66 -31.04 21.30
N GLU A 214 -7.92 -30.50 22.28
CA GLU A 214 -6.64 -31.05 22.71
C GLU A 214 -6.76 -32.50 23.22
N SER A 215 -7.90 -32.84 23.84
CA SER A 215 -8.18 -34.18 24.38
C SER A 215 -9.18 -34.99 23.56
N ASN A 216 -9.73 -34.40 22.48
CA ASN A 216 -10.79 -35.02 21.68
C ASN A 216 -10.62 -34.73 20.19
N GLU A 217 -9.88 -35.60 19.49
CA GLU A 217 -9.60 -35.46 18.04
C GLU A 217 -10.89 -35.48 17.18
N ALA A 218 -11.96 -36.17 17.65
CA ALA A 218 -13.22 -36.21 16.94
C ALA A 218 -13.86 -34.81 16.71
N LEU A 219 -13.53 -33.83 17.56
CA LEU A 219 -13.96 -32.43 17.36
C LEU A 219 -13.32 -31.80 16.11
N ASN A 220 -12.07 -32.12 15.82
CA ASN A 220 -11.39 -31.65 14.64
C ASN A 220 -11.99 -32.27 13.37
N ASP A 221 -12.39 -33.53 13.39
CA ASP A 221 -13.10 -34.21 12.29
C ASP A 221 -14.48 -33.57 12.04
N GLU A 222 -15.21 -33.31 13.11
CA GLU A 222 -16.49 -32.63 13.04
C GLU A 222 -16.33 -31.21 12.45
N ALA A 223 -15.32 -30.46 12.87
CA ALA A 223 -15.02 -29.14 12.33
C ALA A 223 -14.68 -29.20 10.84
N ARG A 224 -13.89 -30.18 10.40
CA ARG A 224 -13.62 -30.43 8.98
C ARG A 224 -14.91 -30.71 8.19
N SER A 225 -15.80 -31.50 8.78
CA SER A 225 -17.12 -31.81 8.18
C SER A 225 -17.99 -30.56 8.03
N TYR A 226 -18.06 -29.68 9.05
CA TYR A 226 -18.81 -28.43 8.93
C TYR A 226 -18.20 -27.48 7.92
N PHE A 227 -16.89 -27.40 7.84
CA PHE A 227 -16.23 -26.58 6.83
C PHE A 227 -16.54 -27.09 5.41
N LYS A 228 -16.49 -28.40 5.19
CA LYS A 228 -16.89 -29.03 3.93
C LYS A 228 -18.36 -28.75 3.59
N LYS A 229 -19.27 -28.77 4.57
CA LYS A 229 -20.67 -28.40 4.37
C LYS A 229 -20.84 -26.96 3.93
N ILE A 230 -20.01 -26.00 4.43
CA ILE A 230 -20.01 -24.61 3.92
C ILE A 230 -19.63 -24.60 2.44
N GLU A 231 -18.56 -25.32 2.05
CA GLU A 231 -18.08 -25.40 0.67
C GLU A 231 -19.12 -26.04 -0.27
N GLU A 232 -19.86 -27.03 0.21
CA GLU A 232 -20.94 -27.70 -0.54
C GLU A 232 -22.27 -26.94 -0.55
N GLY A 233 -22.33 -25.77 0.12
CA GLY A 233 -23.51 -24.90 0.14
C GLY A 233 -24.64 -25.40 1.06
N ASP A 234 -24.34 -26.18 2.11
CA ASP A 234 -25.33 -26.58 3.11
C ASP A 234 -25.96 -25.35 3.74
N LYS A 235 -27.29 -25.24 3.63
CA LYS A 235 -28.04 -24.04 4.00
C LYS A 235 -27.84 -23.62 5.44
N GLU A 236 -27.79 -24.57 6.38
CA GLU A 236 -27.63 -24.26 7.80
C GLU A 236 -26.20 -23.77 8.09
N SER A 237 -25.20 -24.48 7.59
CA SER A 237 -23.80 -24.14 7.79
C SER A 237 -23.43 -22.81 7.17
N VAL A 238 -23.92 -22.52 5.96
CA VAL A 238 -23.76 -21.23 5.28
C VAL A 238 -24.45 -20.11 6.05
N ALA A 239 -25.69 -20.33 6.53
CA ALA A 239 -26.42 -19.31 7.29
C ALA A 239 -25.73 -18.96 8.61
N LEU A 240 -25.13 -19.95 9.31
CA LEU A 240 -24.32 -19.71 10.51
C LEU A 240 -23.04 -18.95 10.16
N PHE A 241 -22.35 -19.33 9.11
CA PHE A 241 -21.15 -18.64 8.64
C PHE A 241 -21.42 -17.18 8.33
N GLU A 242 -22.45 -16.88 7.52
CA GLU A 242 -22.82 -15.49 7.18
C GLU A 242 -23.22 -14.69 8.41
N TRP A 243 -23.94 -15.27 9.35
CA TRP A 243 -24.29 -14.62 10.61
C TRP A 243 -23.06 -14.28 11.46
N PHE A 244 -22.07 -15.18 11.58
CA PHE A 244 -20.82 -14.89 12.29
C PHE A 244 -20.01 -13.80 11.60
N LYS A 245 -20.01 -13.78 10.27
CA LYS A 245 -19.40 -12.74 9.46
C LYS A 245 -20.07 -11.39 9.72
N GLU A 246 -21.39 -11.34 9.69
CA GLU A 246 -22.18 -10.12 9.97
C GLU A 246 -21.88 -9.57 11.37
N LEU A 247 -21.88 -10.41 12.40
CA LEU A 247 -21.55 -10.00 13.77
C LEU A 247 -20.14 -9.42 13.86
N THR A 248 -19.18 -10.04 13.21
CA THR A 248 -17.80 -9.55 13.18
C THR A 248 -17.71 -8.19 12.50
N LEU A 249 -18.31 -8.06 11.31
CA LEU A 249 -18.29 -6.81 10.54
C LEU A 249 -19.02 -5.68 11.28
N LYS A 250 -20.11 -5.98 11.97
CA LYS A 250 -20.83 -5.00 12.80
C LYS A 250 -19.94 -4.44 13.92
N ASP A 251 -19.10 -5.27 14.52
CA ASP A 251 -18.21 -4.84 15.60
C ASP A 251 -17.02 -4.06 15.06
N VAL A 252 -16.36 -4.58 14.03
CA VAL A 252 -15.20 -3.96 13.38
C VAL A 252 -15.57 -2.61 12.71
N SER A 253 -16.78 -2.51 12.17
CA SER A 253 -17.28 -1.26 11.55
C SER A 253 -17.35 -0.08 12.54
N LYS A 254 -17.54 -0.34 13.84
CA LYS A 254 -17.47 0.71 14.86
C LYS A 254 -16.06 1.30 14.95
N ILE A 255 -15.05 0.45 14.84
CA ILE A 255 -13.64 0.84 14.86
C ILE A 255 -13.30 1.62 13.59
N TYR A 256 -13.72 1.14 12.42
CA TYR A 256 -13.51 1.83 11.15
C TYR A 256 -14.15 3.21 11.13
N LYS A 257 -15.37 3.33 11.66
CA LYS A 257 -16.03 4.64 11.83
C LYS A 257 -15.27 5.59 12.76
N LEU A 258 -14.73 5.07 13.87
CA LEU A 258 -13.91 5.85 14.81
C LEU A 258 -12.61 6.35 14.17
N LEU A 259 -12.01 5.54 13.31
CA LEU A 259 -10.74 5.84 12.62
C LEU A 259 -10.94 6.61 11.31
N ASP A 260 -12.17 6.89 10.91
CA ASP A 260 -12.50 7.46 9.60
C ASP A 260 -11.87 6.67 8.45
N VAL A 261 -12.07 5.34 8.47
CA VAL A 261 -11.57 4.40 7.49
C VAL A 261 -12.70 3.91 6.60
N HIS A 262 -12.44 3.87 5.31
CA HIS A 262 -13.38 3.47 4.28
C HIS A 262 -12.80 2.40 3.36
N PHE A 263 -13.65 1.49 2.86
CA PHE A 263 -13.27 0.47 1.87
C PHE A 263 -14.25 0.49 0.71
N ASP A 264 -13.71 0.32 -0.50
CA ASP A 264 -14.48 0.20 -1.74
C ASP A 264 -14.83 -1.25 -2.05
N SER A 265 -14.05 -2.21 -1.53
CA SER A 265 -14.26 -3.65 -1.72
C SER A 265 -14.10 -4.42 -0.41
N TRP A 266 -14.98 -5.39 -0.22
CA TRP A 266 -14.99 -6.33 0.90
C TRP A 266 -14.81 -7.77 0.43
N ALA A 267 -14.18 -7.96 -0.75
CA ALA A 267 -13.88 -9.26 -1.32
C ALA A 267 -12.81 -9.97 -0.49
N GLY A 268 -13.25 -10.82 0.43
CA GLY A 268 -12.41 -11.65 1.28
C GLY A 268 -11.91 -12.90 0.58
N GLU A 269 -11.26 -13.78 1.34
CA GLU A 269 -10.69 -15.04 0.85
C GLU A 269 -11.76 -15.93 0.18
N SER A 270 -12.97 -16.01 0.75
CA SER A 270 -14.07 -16.84 0.23
C SER A 270 -14.54 -16.43 -1.16
N PHE A 271 -14.42 -15.13 -1.50
CA PHE A 271 -14.80 -14.59 -2.80
C PHE A 271 -13.99 -15.18 -3.97
N TYR A 272 -12.79 -15.67 -3.70
CA TYR A 272 -11.88 -16.17 -4.73
C TYR A 272 -11.90 -17.69 -4.89
N ASN A 273 -12.75 -18.42 -4.17
CA ASN A 273 -12.77 -19.87 -4.20
C ASN A 273 -13.06 -20.46 -5.59
N ASP A 274 -14.03 -19.90 -6.31
CA ASP A 274 -14.38 -20.29 -7.66
C ASP A 274 -13.39 -19.83 -8.75
N LYS A 275 -12.40 -18.98 -8.37
CA LYS A 275 -11.43 -18.38 -9.26
C LYS A 275 -10.06 -19.06 -9.22
N MET A 276 -9.87 -20.03 -8.31
CA MET A 276 -8.60 -20.75 -8.17
C MET A 276 -8.39 -21.82 -9.26
N GLY A 277 -9.47 -22.45 -9.74
CA GLY A 277 -9.40 -23.44 -10.83
C GLY A 277 -8.66 -22.92 -12.06
N PRO A 278 -9.09 -21.80 -12.66
CA PRO A 278 -8.42 -21.19 -13.81
C PRO A 278 -6.94 -20.83 -13.57
N VAL A 279 -6.56 -20.48 -12.33
CA VAL A 279 -5.15 -20.23 -11.98
C VAL A 279 -4.30 -21.51 -12.09
N ILE A 280 -4.85 -22.62 -11.58
CA ILE A 280 -4.16 -23.92 -11.61
C ILE A 280 -4.02 -24.38 -13.07
N GLU A 281 -5.08 -24.28 -13.87
CA GLU A 281 -5.08 -24.59 -15.29
C GLU A 281 -4.03 -23.77 -16.06
N GLU A 282 -3.98 -22.44 -15.85
CA GLU A 282 -2.99 -21.59 -16.50
C GLU A 282 -1.54 -21.96 -16.09
N LEU A 283 -1.31 -22.30 -14.84
CA LEU A 283 0.00 -22.74 -14.36
C LEU A 283 0.41 -24.09 -14.98
N GLU A 284 -0.52 -25.04 -15.16
CA GLU A 284 -0.30 -26.31 -15.83
C GLU A 284 0.00 -26.12 -17.32
N GLU A 285 -0.82 -25.36 -18.03
CA GLU A 285 -0.63 -25.06 -19.46
C GLU A 285 0.72 -24.42 -19.76
N LYS A 286 1.21 -23.58 -18.83
CA LYS A 286 2.52 -22.94 -18.95
C LYS A 286 3.68 -23.84 -18.51
N GLY A 287 3.41 -25.07 -18.05
CA GLY A 287 4.44 -25.98 -17.55
C GLY A 287 5.17 -25.52 -16.30
N LEU A 288 4.54 -24.66 -15.49
CA LEU A 288 5.12 -24.11 -14.28
C LEU A 288 4.93 -24.98 -13.04
N LEU A 289 3.97 -25.92 -13.08
CA LEU A 289 3.71 -26.84 -11.97
C LEU A 289 4.64 -28.04 -12.00
N LYS A 290 5.21 -28.37 -10.86
CA LYS A 290 5.98 -29.57 -10.60
C LYS A 290 5.34 -30.34 -9.42
N GLU A 291 5.46 -31.66 -9.44
CA GLU A 291 5.06 -32.50 -8.32
C GLU A 291 6.24 -32.64 -7.34
N SER A 292 5.97 -32.40 -6.07
CA SER A 292 6.94 -32.55 -4.97
C SER A 292 6.24 -33.05 -3.73
N GLU A 293 6.65 -34.23 -3.22
CA GLU A 293 6.05 -34.86 -2.02
C GLU A 293 4.51 -34.98 -2.07
N GLY A 294 3.98 -35.23 -3.30
CA GLY A 294 2.54 -35.30 -3.54
C GLY A 294 1.82 -33.94 -3.66
N ALA A 295 2.52 -32.84 -3.45
CA ALA A 295 1.99 -31.48 -3.64
C ALA A 295 2.33 -30.94 -5.04
N LYS A 296 1.50 -30.05 -5.59
CA LYS A 296 1.85 -29.28 -6.80
C LYS A 296 2.48 -27.96 -6.39
N ILE A 297 3.67 -27.69 -6.89
CA ILE A 297 4.47 -26.51 -6.55
C ILE A 297 4.91 -25.76 -7.80
N VAL A 298 5.20 -24.44 -7.64
CA VAL A 298 6.05 -23.68 -8.56
C VAL A 298 7.44 -23.63 -7.97
N ASP A 299 8.42 -24.14 -8.70
CA ASP A 299 9.83 -24.15 -8.30
C ASP A 299 10.43 -22.74 -8.42
N LEU A 300 10.93 -22.21 -7.32
CA LEU A 300 11.54 -20.88 -7.23
C LEU A 300 13.01 -20.91 -6.79
N GLU A 301 13.64 -22.09 -6.77
CA GLU A 301 15.03 -22.26 -6.32
C GLU A 301 16.01 -21.41 -7.12
N ALA A 302 15.83 -21.33 -8.45
CA ALA A 302 16.65 -20.50 -9.33
C ALA A 302 16.61 -19.00 -8.97
N TYR A 303 15.61 -18.58 -8.20
CA TYR A 303 15.42 -17.20 -7.73
C TYR A 303 15.77 -17.03 -6.24
N GLY A 304 16.40 -18.03 -5.62
CA GLY A 304 16.82 -18.00 -4.22
C GLY A 304 15.68 -18.06 -3.22
N MET A 305 14.53 -18.64 -3.60
CA MET A 305 13.36 -18.78 -2.75
C MET A 305 12.95 -20.27 -2.65
N PRO A 306 12.35 -20.69 -1.52
CA PRO A 306 11.73 -22.00 -1.43
C PRO A 306 10.57 -22.13 -2.42
N PRO A 307 10.17 -23.35 -2.79
CA PRO A 307 9.03 -23.60 -3.67
C PRO A 307 7.75 -22.94 -3.19
N CYS A 308 6.95 -22.41 -4.12
CA CYS A 308 5.61 -21.92 -3.83
C CYS A 308 4.59 -23.05 -3.98
N ILE A 309 3.95 -23.46 -2.89
CA ILE A 309 2.98 -24.54 -2.91
C ILE A 309 1.64 -24.01 -3.43
N ILE A 310 1.15 -24.60 -4.51
CA ILE A 310 -0.13 -24.26 -5.16
C ILE A 310 -1.26 -25.18 -4.70
N LEU A 311 -1.00 -26.50 -4.68
CA LEU A 311 -1.93 -27.51 -4.16
C LEU A 311 -1.21 -28.43 -3.20
N ARG A 312 -1.87 -28.73 -2.09
CA ARG A 312 -1.39 -29.74 -1.13
C ARG A 312 -1.56 -31.15 -1.67
N SER A 313 -0.94 -32.13 -1.01
CA SER A 313 -1.07 -33.56 -1.33
C SER A 313 -2.51 -34.11 -1.21
N ASP A 314 -3.36 -33.46 -0.40
CA ASP A 314 -4.78 -33.77 -0.29
C ASP A 314 -5.65 -33.04 -1.36
N GLY A 315 -5.03 -32.33 -2.31
CA GLY A 315 -5.70 -31.58 -3.37
C GLY A 315 -6.26 -30.23 -2.92
N ALA A 316 -6.11 -29.84 -1.67
CA ALA A 316 -6.59 -28.56 -1.18
C ALA A 316 -5.68 -27.42 -1.69
N SER A 317 -6.30 -26.33 -2.18
CA SER A 317 -5.58 -25.11 -2.53
C SER A 317 -5.10 -24.37 -1.28
N LEU A 318 -3.98 -23.67 -1.43
CA LEU A 318 -3.38 -22.89 -0.36
C LEU A 318 -3.58 -21.38 -0.55
N TYR A 319 -3.11 -20.59 0.42
CA TYR A 319 -3.15 -19.13 0.39
C TYR A 319 -2.56 -18.56 -0.89
N ALA A 320 -1.43 -19.10 -1.38
CA ALA A 320 -0.77 -18.62 -2.59
C ALA A 320 -1.66 -18.67 -3.83
N THR A 321 -2.39 -19.76 -4.04
CA THR A 321 -3.31 -19.92 -5.19
C THR A 321 -4.43 -18.90 -5.15
N ARG A 322 -4.98 -18.65 -3.96
CA ARG A 322 -6.05 -17.68 -3.74
C ARG A 322 -5.55 -16.26 -3.97
N ASP A 323 -4.35 -15.94 -3.50
CA ASP A 323 -3.77 -14.60 -3.67
C ASP A 323 -3.36 -14.33 -5.13
N ILE A 324 -2.94 -15.35 -5.88
CA ILE A 324 -2.77 -15.26 -7.33
C ILE A 324 -4.11 -14.95 -8.00
N ALA A 325 -5.17 -15.67 -7.65
CA ALA A 325 -6.52 -15.42 -8.18
C ALA A 325 -7.01 -14.00 -7.82
N ALA A 326 -6.72 -13.54 -6.60
CA ALA A 326 -7.06 -12.19 -6.16
C ALA A 326 -6.31 -11.11 -6.95
N ALA A 327 -5.02 -11.29 -7.21
CA ALA A 327 -4.22 -10.35 -7.99
C ALA A 327 -4.71 -10.28 -9.44
N LEU A 328 -5.02 -11.42 -10.07
CA LEU A 328 -5.59 -11.50 -11.42
C LEU A 328 -6.95 -10.80 -11.50
N TYR A 329 -7.84 -11.09 -10.54
CA TYR A 329 -9.16 -10.45 -10.47
C TYR A 329 -9.05 -8.92 -10.29
N ARG A 330 -8.16 -8.46 -9.40
CA ARG A 330 -7.94 -7.03 -9.16
C ARG A 330 -7.44 -6.34 -10.41
N LYS A 331 -6.51 -6.95 -11.16
CA LYS A 331 -6.03 -6.38 -12.43
C LYS A 331 -7.13 -6.31 -13.46
N GLN A 332 -7.91 -7.37 -13.61
CA GLN A 332 -9.01 -7.42 -14.57
C GLN A 332 -10.11 -6.42 -14.24
N THR A 333 -10.44 -6.26 -12.95
CA THR A 333 -11.59 -5.46 -12.50
C THR A 333 -11.28 -3.97 -12.43
N TYR A 334 -10.09 -3.62 -11.93
CA TYR A 334 -9.73 -2.24 -11.62
C TYR A 334 -8.69 -1.65 -12.57
N ASP A 335 -8.09 -2.47 -13.44
CA ASP A 335 -6.98 -2.09 -14.32
C ASP A 335 -5.94 -1.18 -13.63
N PHE A 336 -5.49 -1.60 -12.46
CA PHE A 336 -4.64 -0.79 -11.60
C PHE A 336 -3.29 -0.41 -12.26
N TYR A 337 -2.86 0.81 -12.00
CA TYR A 337 -1.49 1.28 -12.22
C TYR A 337 -0.52 0.68 -11.19
N LYS A 338 -0.97 0.56 -9.92
CA LYS A 338 -0.24 -0.13 -8.83
C LYS A 338 -1.22 -0.85 -7.91
N CYS A 339 -0.74 -1.95 -7.30
CA CYS A 339 -1.47 -2.64 -6.23
C CYS A 339 -0.57 -2.76 -5.01
N LEU A 340 -0.97 -2.12 -3.92
CA LEU A 340 -0.23 -2.06 -2.67
C LEU A 340 -0.84 -3.05 -1.67
N TYR A 341 0.01 -3.92 -1.10
CA TYR A 341 -0.35 -4.86 -0.03
C TYR A 341 0.26 -4.36 1.27
N VAL A 342 -0.57 -3.77 2.14
CA VAL A 342 -0.12 -3.21 3.43
C VAL A 342 -0.18 -4.29 4.49
N VAL A 343 0.84 -5.10 4.56
CA VAL A 343 0.91 -6.32 5.37
C VAL A 343 2.23 -6.38 6.13
N ALA A 344 2.19 -6.98 7.33
CA ALA A 344 3.34 -7.07 8.21
C ALA A 344 4.55 -7.75 7.55
N TYR A 345 5.76 -7.32 7.92
CA TYR A 345 7.04 -7.77 7.38
C TYR A 345 7.22 -9.30 7.38
N GLN A 346 6.61 -10.01 8.32
CA GLN A 346 6.68 -11.47 8.41
C GLN A 346 6.16 -12.19 7.15
N GLN A 347 5.35 -11.51 6.32
CA GLN A 347 4.81 -12.03 5.06
C GLN A 347 5.70 -11.74 3.83
N ASN A 348 6.89 -11.19 4.02
CA ASN A 348 7.80 -10.82 2.91
C ASN A 348 8.08 -11.97 1.93
N LEU A 349 8.31 -13.18 2.45
CA LEU A 349 8.58 -14.33 1.59
C LEU A 349 7.36 -14.66 0.73
N HIS A 350 6.18 -14.68 1.33
CA HIS A 350 4.93 -14.95 0.63
C HIS A 350 4.70 -13.98 -0.54
N PHE A 351 4.84 -12.67 -0.31
CA PHE A 351 4.67 -11.69 -1.39
C PHE A 351 5.75 -11.77 -2.46
N LYS A 352 7.00 -12.07 -2.09
CA LYS A 352 8.06 -12.32 -3.08
C LYS A 352 7.74 -13.52 -3.96
N GLN A 353 7.23 -14.61 -3.38
CA GLN A 353 6.80 -15.80 -4.12
C GLN A 353 5.60 -15.47 -5.02
N LEU A 354 4.57 -14.82 -4.50
CA LEU A 354 3.38 -14.40 -5.24
C LEU A 354 3.74 -13.58 -6.48
N PHE A 355 4.54 -12.53 -6.31
CA PHE A 355 4.93 -11.64 -7.40
C PHE A 355 5.79 -12.38 -8.44
N LYS A 356 6.69 -13.27 -8.00
CA LYS A 356 7.52 -14.07 -8.90
C LYS A 356 6.71 -15.10 -9.68
N VAL A 357 5.73 -15.76 -9.06
CA VAL A 357 4.83 -16.67 -9.77
C VAL A 357 4.04 -15.94 -10.86
N LEU A 358 3.49 -14.78 -10.55
CA LEU A 358 2.79 -13.94 -11.54
C LEU A 358 3.72 -13.49 -12.69
N GLU A 359 4.97 -13.15 -12.38
CA GLU A 359 5.98 -12.84 -13.40
C GLU A 359 6.24 -14.04 -14.31
N LEU A 360 6.43 -15.24 -13.75
CA LEU A 360 6.63 -16.49 -14.50
C LEU A 360 5.39 -16.86 -15.33
N MET A 361 4.20 -16.51 -14.87
CA MET A 361 2.96 -16.61 -15.66
C MET A 361 2.91 -15.62 -16.82
N GLY A 362 3.92 -14.75 -16.99
CA GLY A 362 3.98 -13.74 -18.06
C GLY A 362 3.10 -12.51 -17.79
N LYS A 363 2.77 -12.25 -16.53
CA LYS A 363 1.99 -11.05 -16.16
C LYS A 363 2.95 -9.87 -16.00
N GLU A 364 3.16 -9.08 -17.06
CA GLU A 364 4.08 -7.93 -17.07
C GLU A 364 3.80 -6.91 -15.96
N TRP A 365 2.55 -6.78 -15.54
CA TRP A 365 2.12 -5.90 -14.46
C TRP A 365 2.50 -6.41 -13.05
N SER A 366 3.10 -7.58 -12.91
CA SER A 366 3.61 -8.09 -11.63
C SER A 366 4.62 -7.14 -10.97
N LYS A 367 5.37 -6.37 -11.77
CA LYS A 367 6.28 -5.30 -11.32
C LYS A 367 5.58 -4.11 -10.64
N ASP A 368 4.27 -3.99 -10.85
CA ASP A 368 3.44 -2.92 -10.28
C ASP A 368 2.78 -3.34 -8.96
N LEU A 369 3.05 -4.56 -8.49
CA LEU A 369 2.66 -5.06 -7.18
C LEU A 369 3.70 -4.67 -6.14
N VAL A 370 3.26 -4.13 -5.03
CA VAL A 370 4.16 -3.64 -3.97
C VAL A 370 3.74 -4.18 -2.61
N HIS A 371 4.64 -4.88 -1.92
CA HIS A 371 4.45 -5.19 -0.50
C HIS A 371 4.93 -4.01 0.33
N VAL A 372 3.99 -3.29 0.92
CA VAL A 372 4.25 -2.21 1.89
C VAL A 372 4.40 -2.86 3.26
N ALA A 373 5.62 -3.34 3.52
CA ALA A 373 5.97 -4.03 4.77
C ALA A 373 6.18 -3.04 5.93
N TYR A 374 5.67 -3.37 7.12
CA TYR A 374 5.82 -2.53 8.32
C TYR A 374 6.20 -3.37 9.55
#